data_cd2c0c527353c81ecd1ee069e75b509a
#
_entry.id   cd2c0c527353c81ecd1ee069e75b509a
#
_cell.length_a   1.000
_cell.length_b   1.000
_cell.length_c   1.000
_cell.angle_alpha   90.00
_cell.angle_beta   90.00
_cell.angle_gamma   90.00
#
_symmetry.space_group_name_H-M   'P 1'
#
loop_
_entity.id
_entity.type
_entity.pdbx_description
1 polymer ?
#
loop_
_entity_poly.entity_id
_entity_poly.type
_entity_poly.pdbx_seq_one_letter_code
_entity_poly.pdbx_strand_id
1 'polypeptide(L)'
;TLAMLKKYDVVLLNYSSRWNYADEKQHLWSPAAFEALYQYVREGGGLVAYHSSFTWGRDIPEYKRLVGAVMQPGFSRRSPPDAFLFELTDREHPITKGLRRFHWTFTEDMYTNMVFAPDAKVHVLATAFDAADAYDPEKSGPKYPAAAYAPEKLKAMKGINASHPQVWVQDYGKGRVFSITLGHGPDTMMYDGVRTLLARGAEWAATGKVTIPAFEKAADFPIETGR
;
A
#
# COMPACT_ATOMS: atom_id res chain seq x y z
N THR A 1 18.91 0.39 15.71
CA THR A 1 20.00 -0.60 15.61
C THR A 1 19.43 -2.00 15.40
N LEU A 2 20.17 -2.89 14.75
CA LEU A 2 19.78 -4.29 14.55
C LEU A 2 19.42 -4.99 15.86
N ALA A 3 20.20 -4.78 16.92
CA ALA A 3 19.94 -5.39 18.22
C ALA A 3 18.59 -4.95 18.84
N MET A 4 18.13 -3.74 18.53
CA MET A 4 16.83 -3.26 18.96
C MET A 4 15.70 -3.92 18.11
N LEU A 5 15.88 -4.00 16.79
CA LEU A 5 14.89 -4.59 15.90
C LEU A 5 14.67 -6.08 16.20
N LYS A 6 15.74 -6.82 16.51
CA LYS A 6 15.67 -8.26 16.89
C LYS A 6 14.87 -8.57 18.17
N LYS A 7 14.41 -7.57 18.89
CA LYS A 7 13.48 -7.77 20.02
C LYS A 7 12.02 -7.97 19.58
N TYR A 8 11.74 -7.77 18.31
CA TYR A 8 10.40 -7.84 17.74
C TYR A 8 10.36 -8.86 16.61
N ASP A 9 9.26 -9.58 16.49
CA ASP A 9 9.02 -10.54 15.41
C ASP A 9 8.59 -9.84 14.11
N VAL A 10 8.00 -8.65 14.23
CA VAL A 10 7.56 -7.82 13.11
C VAL A 10 7.74 -6.34 13.41
N VAL A 11 8.12 -5.59 12.39
CA VAL A 11 8.21 -4.12 12.41
C VAL A 11 7.18 -3.56 11.44
N LEU A 12 6.39 -2.59 11.90
CA LEU A 12 5.50 -1.82 11.05
C LEU A 12 6.20 -0.52 10.65
N LEU A 13 6.34 -0.32 9.35
CA LEU A 13 6.97 0.83 8.74
C LEU A 13 5.91 1.72 8.07
N ASN A 14 5.66 2.90 8.66
CA ASN A 14 4.91 3.98 8.03
C ASN A 14 5.81 5.22 8.02
N TYR A 15 6.81 5.20 7.16
CA TYR A 15 7.85 6.21 7.11
C TYR A 15 7.87 6.92 5.77
N SER A 16 7.94 8.25 5.83
CA SER A 16 8.19 9.10 4.66
C SER A 16 9.26 10.14 4.99
N SER A 17 10.30 10.23 4.18
CA SER A 17 11.32 11.29 4.29
C SER A 17 10.86 12.64 3.75
N ARG A 18 9.58 12.86 3.68
CA ARG A 18 8.89 13.72 2.73
C ARG A 18 8.92 15.22 2.98
N TRP A 19 9.53 15.70 4.04
CA TRP A 19 9.46 17.13 4.35
C TRP A 19 10.18 18.06 3.37
N ASN A 20 10.98 17.48 2.45
CA ASN A 20 11.58 18.28 1.38
C ASN A 20 11.62 17.51 0.05
N TYR A 21 10.60 17.70 -0.79
CA TYR A 21 10.55 17.11 -2.14
C TYR A 21 11.72 17.51 -3.05
N ALA A 22 12.41 18.60 -2.73
CA ALA A 22 13.54 19.11 -3.50
C ALA A 22 14.87 18.45 -3.15
N ASP A 23 14.99 17.85 -1.97
CA ASP A 23 16.21 17.22 -1.50
C ASP A 23 15.99 15.81 -0.93
N GLU A 24 15.93 14.83 -1.83
CA GLU A 24 15.80 13.41 -1.49
C GLU A 24 17.01 12.83 -0.77
N LYS A 25 18.09 13.57 -0.70
CA LYS A 25 19.31 13.15 0.02
C LYS A 25 19.19 13.38 1.52
N GLN A 26 18.20 14.15 1.97
CA GLN A 26 17.92 14.33 3.40
C GLN A 26 17.07 13.17 3.92
N HIS A 27 17.68 12.02 4.10
CA HIS A 27 17.08 10.93 4.84
C HIS A 27 17.10 11.25 6.33
N LEU A 28 15.94 11.22 7.00
CA LEU A 28 15.88 11.34 8.46
C LEU A 28 16.57 10.15 9.15
N TRP A 29 16.65 9.02 8.47
CA TRP A 29 17.35 7.84 8.94
C TRP A 29 18.77 7.80 8.40
N SER A 30 19.72 7.43 9.27
CA SER A 30 21.10 7.21 8.85
C SER A 30 21.21 5.96 7.96
N PRO A 31 22.23 5.88 7.09
CA PRO A 31 22.50 4.65 6.32
C PRO A 31 22.62 3.41 7.21
N ALA A 32 23.18 3.55 8.41
CA ALA A 32 23.26 2.45 9.38
C ALA A 32 21.90 1.99 9.90
N ALA A 33 20.90 2.89 9.99
CA ALA A 33 19.54 2.52 10.38
C ALA A 33 18.84 1.73 9.28
N PHE A 34 19.03 2.12 8.01
CA PHE A 34 18.54 1.37 6.86
C PHE A 34 19.18 -0.02 6.78
N GLU A 35 20.50 -0.09 6.89
CA GLU A 35 21.19 -1.38 6.84
C GLU A 35 20.74 -2.29 7.98
N ALA A 36 20.52 -1.76 9.18
CA ALA A 36 19.96 -2.54 10.29
C ALA A 36 18.57 -3.09 9.97
N LEU A 37 17.71 -2.33 9.28
CA LEU A 37 16.39 -2.81 8.84
C LEU A 37 16.52 -3.90 7.76
N TYR A 38 17.37 -3.67 6.76
CA TYR A 38 17.60 -4.66 5.71
C TYR A 38 18.14 -5.97 6.29
N GLN A 39 19.12 -5.89 7.18
CA GLN A 39 19.69 -7.07 7.82
C GLN A 39 18.65 -7.80 8.70
N TYR A 40 17.86 -7.05 9.46
CA TYR A 40 16.79 -7.62 10.30
C TYR A 40 15.82 -8.47 9.46
N VAL A 41 15.35 -7.95 8.33
CA VAL A 41 14.42 -8.70 7.48
C VAL A 41 15.14 -9.84 6.76
N ARG A 42 16.35 -9.63 6.20
CA ARG A 42 17.14 -10.71 5.57
C ARG A 42 17.36 -11.91 6.49
N GLU A 43 17.51 -11.67 7.78
CA GLU A 43 17.75 -12.70 8.78
C GLU A 43 16.48 -13.41 9.28
N GLY A 44 15.30 -12.97 8.86
CA GLY A 44 14.03 -13.64 9.15
C GLY A 44 12.99 -12.79 9.86
N GLY A 45 13.30 -11.53 10.18
CA GLY A 45 12.33 -10.60 10.75
C GLY A 45 11.18 -10.28 9.79
N GLY A 46 10.00 -10.01 10.34
CA GLY A 46 8.82 -9.60 9.57
C GLY A 46 8.79 -8.08 9.34
N LEU A 47 8.28 -7.68 8.18
CA LEU A 47 8.03 -6.26 7.89
C LEU A 47 6.61 -6.05 7.38
N VAL A 48 5.94 -5.05 7.92
CA VAL A 48 4.74 -4.45 7.33
C VAL A 48 5.10 -3.09 6.77
N ALA A 49 5.11 -2.94 5.44
CA ALA A 49 5.25 -1.65 4.79
C ALA A 49 3.84 -1.07 4.53
N TYR A 50 3.64 0.16 4.98
CA TYR A 50 2.33 0.74 5.09
C TYR A 50 2.31 2.15 4.51
N HIS A 51 1.30 2.45 3.70
CA HIS A 51 0.98 3.76 3.12
C HIS A 51 2.20 4.62 2.72
N SER A 52 2.64 5.54 3.59
CA SER A 52 3.71 6.51 3.28
C SER A 52 5.05 5.88 2.93
N SER A 53 5.26 4.61 3.28
CA SER A 53 6.49 3.89 2.97
C SER A 53 6.79 3.77 1.48
N PHE A 54 5.80 3.95 0.63
CA PHE A 54 5.96 3.83 -0.83
C PHE A 54 6.18 5.16 -1.55
N THR A 55 6.13 6.29 -0.82
CA THR A 55 6.18 7.63 -1.43
C THR A 55 7.60 8.17 -1.62
N TRP A 56 8.61 7.42 -1.24
CA TRP A 56 10.03 7.78 -1.29
C TRP A 56 10.92 6.58 -1.61
N GLY A 57 12.24 6.76 -1.60
CA GLY A 57 13.20 5.66 -1.76
C GLY A 57 13.35 5.17 -3.21
N ARG A 58 12.89 5.96 -4.20
CA ARG A 58 13.01 5.61 -5.63
C ARG A 58 14.47 5.45 -6.08
N ASP A 59 15.38 6.24 -5.50
CA ASP A 59 16.79 6.23 -5.82
C ASP A 59 17.60 5.32 -4.87
N ILE A 60 16.92 4.52 -4.06
CA ILE A 60 17.50 3.54 -3.14
C ILE A 60 17.06 2.13 -3.59
N PRO A 61 17.83 1.47 -4.46
CA PRO A 61 17.41 0.18 -5.04
C PRO A 61 17.10 -0.87 -3.97
N GLU A 62 17.89 -0.91 -2.89
CA GLU A 62 17.69 -1.88 -1.82
C GLU A 62 16.40 -1.63 -1.03
N TYR A 63 16.05 -0.35 -0.78
CA TYR A 63 14.77 -0.03 -0.15
C TYR A 63 13.59 -0.44 -1.02
N LYS A 64 13.65 -0.14 -2.33
CA LYS A 64 12.64 -0.53 -3.29
C LYS A 64 12.48 -2.05 -3.35
N ARG A 65 13.60 -2.79 -3.32
CA ARG A 65 13.59 -4.25 -3.24
C ARG A 65 12.93 -4.74 -1.95
N LEU A 66 13.22 -4.08 -0.81
CA LEU A 66 12.64 -4.44 0.48
C LEU A 66 11.12 -4.28 0.49
N VAL A 67 10.58 -3.15 0.03
CA VAL A 67 9.13 -2.87 0.08
C VAL A 67 8.37 -3.34 -1.17
N GLY A 68 9.09 -3.81 -2.19
CA GLY A 68 8.57 -4.35 -3.44
C GLY A 68 8.32 -3.31 -4.54
N ALA A 69 7.79 -2.15 -4.19
CA ALA A 69 7.49 -1.08 -5.14
C ALA A 69 7.56 0.29 -4.45
N VAL A 70 7.80 1.33 -5.23
CA VAL A 70 7.75 2.73 -4.77
C VAL A 70 7.12 3.62 -5.84
N MET A 71 6.64 4.78 -5.43
CA MET A 71 6.17 5.82 -6.34
C MET A 71 7.34 6.49 -7.05
N GLN A 72 7.18 6.79 -8.34
CA GLN A 72 8.13 7.55 -9.14
C GLN A 72 7.46 8.83 -9.68
N PRO A 73 8.00 10.01 -9.38
CA PRO A 73 7.48 11.28 -9.89
C PRO A 73 7.36 11.30 -11.41
N GLY A 74 6.29 11.93 -11.91
CA GLY A 74 5.99 11.99 -13.33
C GLY A 74 5.45 10.68 -13.95
N PHE A 75 5.46 9.59 -13.19
CA PHE A 75 4.92 8.30 -13.63
C PHE A 75 3.84 7.78 -12.68
N SER A 76 4.15 7.64 -11.40
CA SER A 76 3.18 7.26 -10.36
C SER A 76 2.38 8.48 -9.90
N ARG A 77 1.16 8.24 -9.47
CA ARG A 77 0.31 9.29 -8.89
C ARG A 77 -0.58 8.72 -7.79
N ARG A 78 -1.27 9.60 -7.11
CA ARG A 78 -2.40 9.27 -6.25
C ARG A 78 -3.69 9.61 -6.96
N SER A 79 -4.71 8.78 -6.78
CA SER A 79 -6.07 9.16 -7.13
C SER A 79 -6.54 10.32 -6.26
N PRO A 80 -7.60 11.03 -6.64
CA PRO A 80 -8.33 11.88 -5.70
C PRO A 80 -8.74 11.07 -4.47
N PRO A 81 -8.61 11.63 -3.23
CA PRO A 81 -9.11 10.96 -2.04
C PRO A 81 -10.61 10.76 -2.12
N ASP A 82 -11.06 9.53 -2.18
CA ASP A 82 -12.45 9.14 -2.24
C ASP A 82 -12.66 7.71 -1.74
N ALA A 83 -13.92 7.31 -1.61
CA ALA A 83 -14.24 5.91 -1.46
C ALA A 83 -14.00 5.19 -2.79
N PHE A 84 -13.25 4.11 -2.76
CA PHE A 84 -13.09 3.23 -3.91
C PHE A 84 -13.20 1.76 -3.51
N LEU A 85 -13.55 0.94 -4.48
CA LEU A 85 -13.61 -0.50 -4.33
C LEU A 85 -12.25 -1.11 -4.61
N PHE A 86 -11.73 -1.91 -3.66
CA PHE A 86 -10.60 -2.77 -3.93
C PHE A 86 -11.01 -4.24 -3.94
N GLU A 87 -10.34 -5.02 -4.78
CA GLU A 87 -10.63 -6.42 -5.04
C GLU A 87 -9.50 -7.31 -4.55
N LEU A 88 -9.81 -8.33 -3.76
CA LEU A 88 -8.88 -9.39 -3.43
C LEU A 88 -8.69 -10.31 -4.64
N THR A 89 -7.48 -10.31 -5.21
CA THR A 89 -7.13 -11.06 -6.42
C THR A 89 -6.69 -12.49 -6.10
N ASP A 90 -6.03 -12.72 -4.96
CA ASP A 90 -5.78 -14.05 -4.42
C ASP A 90 -6.57 -14.24 -3.11
N ARG A 91 -7.56 -15.13 -3.14
CA ARG A 91 -8.45 -15.45 -2.02
C ARG A 91 -8.05 -16.71 -1.27
N GLU A 92 -7.03 -17.41 -1.72
CA GLU A 92 -6.52 -18.63 -1.08
C GLU A 92 -5.29 -18.36 -0.21
N HIS A 93 -4.62 -17.21 -0.40
CA HIS A 93 -3.51 -16.82 0.45
C HIS A 93 -3.95 -16.71 1.92
N PRO A 94 -3.16 -17.15 2.91
CA PRO A 94 -3.56 -17.10 4.33
C PRO A 94 -4.08 -15.75 4.82
N ILE A 95 -3.51 -14.64 4.31
CA ILE A 95 -3.93 -13.28 4.70
C ILE A 95 -5.36 -12.99 4.24
N THR A 96 -5.74 -13.42 3.05
CA THR A 96 -7.00 -13.06 2.38
C THR A 96 -8.08 -14.13 2.49
N LYS A 97 -7.68 -15.35 2.86
CA LYS A 97 -8.59 -16.49 2.94
C LYS A 97 -9.77 -16.23 3.89
N GLY A 98 -10.97 -16.47 3.39
CA GLY A 98 -12.21 -16.27 4.13
C GLY A 98 -12.71 -14.81 4.16
N LEU A 99 -11.97 -13.87 3.58
CA LEU A 99 -12.43 -12.50 3.37
C LEU A 99 -13.33 -12.42 2.13
N ARG A 100 -14.16 -11.38 2.08
CA ARG A 100 -14.96 -11.07 0.89
C ARG A 100 -14.03 -10.68 -0.26
N ARG A 101 -14.49 -10.88 -1.48
CA ARG A 101 -13.72 -10.53 -2.68
C ARG A 101 -13.53 -9.02 -2.83
N PHE A 102 -14.58 -8.25 -2.53
CA PHE A 102 -14.59 -6.79 -2.69
C PHE A 102 -14.71 -6.09 -1.35
N HIS A 103 -13.98 -5.00 -1.21
CA HIS A 103 -13.98 -4.15 -0.04
C HIS A 103 -14.02 -2.69 -0.46
N TRP A 104 -14.82 -1.90 0.24
CA TRP A 104 -14.83 -0.45 0.08
C TRP A 104 -13.79 0.20 1.02
N THR A 105 -13.26 1.34 0.57
CA THR A 105 -12.52 2.27 1.43
C THR A 105 -13.37 3.49 1.73
N PHE A 106 -13.02 4.28 2.75
CA PHE A 106 -13.56 5.64 2.91
C PHE A 106 -12.66 6.64 2.18
N THR A 107 -12.50 7.83 2.69
CA THR A 107 -11.66 8.87 2.08
C THR A 107 -10.20 8.42 2.01
N GLU A 108 -9.85 7.70 0.96
CA GLU A 108 -8.54 7.10 0.73
C GLU A 108 -7.98 7.54 -0.63
N ASP A 109 -6.66 7.63 -0.75
CA ASP A 109 -6.00 7.83 -2.04
C ASP A 109 -5.37 6.51 -2.53
N MET A 110 -5.74 6.12 -3.75
CA MET A 110 -5.16 4.98 -4.42
C MET A 110 -3.79 5.33 -4.99
N TYR A 111 -2.78 4.49 -4.76
CA TYR A 111 -1.49 4.62 -5.43
C TYR A 111 -1.51 3.90 -6.77
N THR A 112 -1.26 4.65 -7.85
CA THR A 112 -1.31 4.13 -9.21
C THR A 112 0.06 4.16 -9.86
N ASN A 113 0.28 3.26 -10.83
CA ASN A 113 1.54 3.15 -11.57
C ASN A 113 2.76 3.01 -10.66
N MET A 114 2.65 2.23 -9.60
CA MET A 114 3.78 1.92 -8.73
C MET A 114 4.90 1.24 -9.52
N VAL A 115 6.15 1.61 -9.25
CA VAL A 115 7.31 1.02 -9.92
C VAL A 115 7.88 -0.09 -9.06
N PHE A 116 7.65 -1.32 -9.48
CA PHE A 116 8.15 -2.51 -8.80
C PHE A 116 9.66 -2.67 -8.98
N ALA A 117 10.33 -3.22 -7.98
CA ALA A 117 11.71 -3.64 -8.11
C ALA A 117 11.80 -4.83 -9.10
N PRO A 118 12.68 -4.79 -10.11
CA PRO A 118 12.66 -5.78 -11.19
C PRO A 118 13.00 -7.20 -10.74
N ASP A 119 13.67 -7.33 -9.62
CA ASP A 119 14.10 -8.59 -9.02
C ASP A 119 13.29 -9.00 -7.77
N ALA A 120 12.30 -8.20 -7.36
CA ALA A 120 11.38 -8.56 -6.29
C ALA A 120 10.32 -9.54 -6.81
N LYS A 121 10.20 -10.68 -6.14
CA LYS A 121 9.15 -11.67 -6.42
C LYS A 121 7.86 -11.29 -5.69
N VAL A 122 7.23 -10.24 -6.17
CA VAL A 122 6.01 -9.71 -5.56
C VAL A 122 4.81 -10.57 -5.93
N HIS A 123 4.04 -10.97 -4.92
CA HIS A 123 2.76 -11.65 -5.08
C HIS A 123 1.62 -10.70 -4.67
N VAL A 124 0.81 -10.28 -5.65
CA VAL A 124 -0.28 -9.32 -5.45
C VAL A 124 -1.49 -10.02 -4.84
N LEU A 125 -1.99 -9.49 -3.74
CA LEU A 125 -3.17 -10.00 -3.02
C LEU A 125 -4.43 -9.17 -3.29
N ALA A 126 -4.28 -7.88 -3.60
CA ALA A 126 -5.41 -7.01 -3.91
C ALA A 126 -5.04 -5.90 -4.89
N THR A 127 -6.01 -5.52 -5.71
CA THR A 127 -5.94 -4.38 -6.64
C THR A 127 -7.11 -3.44 -6.45
N ALA A 128 -7.00 -2.21 -6.94
CA ALA A 128 -8.11 -1.29 -7.06
C ALA A 128 -8.16 -0.70 -8.48
N PHE A 129 -9.38 -0.47 -8.96
CA PHE A 129 -9.62 0.05 -10.31
C PHE A 129 -9.65 1.57 -10.28
N ASP A 130 -8.76 2.20 -11.04
CA ASP A 130 -8.63 3.65 -11.14
C ASP A 130 -9.59 4.19 -12.20
N ALA A 131 -10.84 4.40 -11.82
CA ALA A 131 -11.89 4.86 -12.74
C ALA A 131 -11.69 6.33 -13.12
N ALA A 132 -11.88 6.65 -14.41
CA ALA A 132 -11.84 8.04 -14.90
C ALA A 132 -12.88 8.92 -14.21
N ASP A 133 -14.02 8.38 -13.82
CA ASP A 133 -15.10 9.07 -13.12
C ASP A 133 -14.69 9.63 -11.76
N ALA A 134 -13.71 9.02 -11.09
CA ALA A 134 -13.17 9.54 -9.84
C ALA A 134 -12.50 10.91 -9.97
N TYR A 135 -12.17 11.30 -11.21
CA TYR A 135 -11.53 12.56 -11.54
C TYR A 135 -12.51 13.61 -12.05
N ASP A 136 -13.79 13.29 -12.14
CA ASP A 136 -14.84 14.21 -12.54
C ASP A 136 -15.33 15.01 -11.31
N PRO A 137 -15.11 16.34 -11.26
CA PRO A 137 -15.52 17.14 -10.12
C PRO A 137 -17.04 17.21 -9.91
N GLU A 138 -17.84 16.95 -10.95
CA GLU A 138 -19.30 16.89 -10.83
C GLU A 138 -19.75 15.59 -10.13
N LYS A 139 -18.98 14.52 -10.29
CA LYS A 139 -19.26 13.21 -9.70
C LYS A 139 -18.61 13.02 -8.34
N SER A 140 -17.39 13.48 -8.16
CA SER A 140 -16.58 13.26 -6.95
C SER A 140 -16.43 14.50 -6.06
N GLY A 141 -16.99 15.65 -6.49
CA GLY A 141 -16.89 16.94 -5.80
C GLY A 141 -15.53 17.64 -5.97
N PRO A 142 -15.39 18.87 -5.51
CA PRO A 142 -14.23 19.72 -5.78
C PRO A 142 -13.06 19.38 -4.85
N LYS A 143 -12.49 18.18 -4.95
CA LYS A 143 -11.37 17.73 -4.10
C LYS A 143 -10.02 18.23 -4.58
N TYR A 144 -9.93 18.59 -5.85
CA TYR A 144 -8.72 19.14 -6.49
C TYR A 144 -9.06 20.33 -7.39
N PRO A 145 -8.10 21.19 -7.75
CA PRO A 145 -8.34 22.26 -8.71
C PRO A 145 -8.89 21.71 -10.03
N ALA A 146 -9.97 22.31 -10.54
CA ALA A 146 -10.67 21.89 -11.76
C ALA A 146 -9.72 21.62 -12.95
N ALA A 147 -8.62 22.36 -13.06
CA ALA A 147 -7.60 22.14 -14.08
C ALA A 147 -6.89 20.78 -13.99
N ALA A 148 -6.95 20.09 -12.85
CA ALA A 148 -6.37 18.73 -12.71
C ALA A 148 -7.22 17.67 -13.42
N TYR A 149 -8.47 17.95 -13.66
CA TYR A 149 -9.47 17.04 -14.23
C TYR A 149 -9.85 17.36 -15.68
N ALA A 150 -9.12 18.28 -16.32
CA ALA A 150 -9.38 18.59 -17.72
C ALA A 150 -9.34 17.30 -18.58
N PRO A 151 -10.32 17.07 -19.48
CA PRO A 151 -10.41 15.81 -20.26
C PRO A 151 -9.13 15.44 -21.00
N GLU A 152 -8.39 16.43 -21.48
CA GLU A 152 -7.13 16.24 -22.17
C GLU A 152 -6.05 15.70 -21.23
N LYS A 153 -6.02 16.15 -19.97
CA LYS A 153 -5.12 15.63 -18.94
C LYS A 153 -5.47 14.21 -18.57
N LEU A 154 -6.76 13.89 -18.40
CA LEU A 154 -7.19 12.52 -18.13
C LEU A 154 -6.79 11.57 -19.25
N LYS A 155 -6.95 11.94 -20.51
CA LYS A 155 -6.51 11.15 -21.66
C LYS A 155 -5.01 10.90 -21.68
N ALA A 156 -4.23 11.85 -21.19
CA ALA A 156 -2.77 11.73 -21.12
C ALA A 156 -2.28 10.95 -19.88
N MET A 157 -3.14 10.76 -18.88
CA MET A 157 -2.79 10.03 -17.65
C MET A 157 -2.70 8.54 -17.91
N LYS A 158 -1.52 7.98 -17.74
CA LYS A 158 -1.33 6.52 -17.80
C LYS A 158 -2.03 5.82 -16.65
N GLY A 159 -2.61 4.66 -16.93
CA GLY A 159 -3.22 3.80 -15.92
C GLY A 159 -4.64 4.20 -15.50
N ILE A 160 -5.26 5.20 -16.12
CA ILE A 160 -6.69 5.44 -16.00
C ILE A 160 -7.47 4.27 -16.62
N ASN A 161 -8.57 3.88 -15.98
CA ASN A 161 -9.37 2.71 -16.32
C ASN A 161 -8.56 1.39 -16.29
N ALA A 162 -7.61 1.30 -15.34
CA ALA A 162 -6.82 0.11 -15.09
C ALA A 162 -6.81 -0.23 -13.60
N SER A 163 -6.59 -1.52 -13.29
CA SER A 163 -6.41 -1.98 -11.92
C SER A 163 -4.95 -1.85 -11.51
N HIS A 164 -4.73 -1.34 -10.28
CA HIS A 164 -3.41 -1.14 -9.70
C HIS A 164 -3.24 -1.94 -8.41
N PRO A 165 -2.11 -2.62 -8.20
CA PRO A 165 -1.80 -3.30 -6.95
C PRO A 165 -1.88 -2.36 -5.74
N GLN A 166 -2.60 -2.79 -4.70
CA GLN A 166 -2.72 -2.07 -3.43
C GLN A 166 -2.21 -2.88 -2.25
N VAL A 167 -2.23 -4.22 -2.36
CA VAL A 167 -1.75 -5.14 -1.33
C VAL A 167 -0.92 -6.22 -1.97
N TRP A 168 0.27 -6.48 -1.42
CA TRP A 168 1.14 -7.56 -1.89
C TRP A 168 2.02 -8.11 -0.78
N VAL A 169 2.58 -9.28 -1.04
CA VAL A 169 3.58 -9.94 -0.18
C VAL A 169 4.81 -10.32 -0.98
N GLN A 170 5.91 -10.49 -0.30
CA GLN A 170 7.15 -11.02 -0.87
C GLN A 170 8.08 -11.54 0.22
N ASP A 171 9.03 -12.37 -0.17
CA ASP A 171 10.16 -12.72 0.67
C ASP A 171 11.31 -11.71 0.47
N TYR A 172 12.05 -11.46 1.54
CA TYR A 172 13.29 -10.68 1.50
C TYR A 172 14.34 -11.38 2.36
N GLY A 173 15.24 -12.12 1.71
CA GLY A 173 16.12 -13.06 2.40
C GLY A 173 15.33 -14.20 3.04
N LYS A 174 15.41 -14.33 4.37
CA LYS A 174 14.61 -15.29 5.17
C LYS A 174 13.35 -14.67 5.74
N GLY A 175 13.21 -13.35 5.67
CA GLY A 175 12.08 -12.61 6.22
C GLY A 175 10.95 -12.46 5.22
N ARG A 176 9.82 -12.00 5.72
CA ARG A 176 8.59 -11.81 4.98
C ARG A 176 8.13 -10.36 5.05
N VAL A 177 7.70 -9.84 3.93
CA VAL A 177 7.21 -8.47 3.82
C VAL A 177 5.76 -8.48 3.36
N PHE A 178 4.89 -7.86 4.15
CA PHE A 178 3.53 -7.52 3.77
C PHE A 178 3.46 -6.02 3.48
N SER A 179 2.93 -5.67 2.33
CA SER A 179 2.84 -4.30 1.83
C SER A 179 1.39 -3.93 1.55
N ILE A 180 0.96 -2.76 2.05
CA ILE A 180 -0.39 -2.23 1.85
C ILE A 180 -0.32 -0.72 1.65
N THR A 181 -0.85 -0.23 0.52
CA THR A 181 -0.84 1.21 0.18
C THR A 181 -1.91 2.00 0.90
N LEU A 182 -2.98 1.34 1.35
CA LEU A 182 -4.09 1.96 2.07
C LEU A 182 -3.63 2.49 3.43
N GLY A 183 -4.27 3.57 3.91
CA GLY A 183 -3.98 4.12 5.23
C GLY A 183 -3.62 5.60 5.27
N HIS A 184 -4.15 6.38 4.34
CA HIS A 184 -3.93 7.83 4.29
C HIS A 184 -4.42 8.52 5.56
N GLY A 185 -5.60 8.18 6.02
CA GLY A 185 -6.24 8.79 7.17
C GLY A 185 -6.73 7.77 8.20
N PRO A 186 -7.13 8.25 9.38
CA PRO A 186 -7.67 7.39 10.43
C PRO A 186 -8.96 6.69 9.99
N ASP A 187 -9.72 7.28 9.07
CA ASP A 187 -10.97 6.73 8.56
C ASP A 187 -10.75 5.37 7.88
N THR A 188 -9.61 5.18 7.22
CA THR A 188 -9.26 3.89 6.61
C THR A 188 -9.23 2.77 7.65
N MET A 189 -8.85 3.08 8.89
CA MET A 189 -8.83 2.12 10.00
C MET A 189 -10.21 1.81 10.57
N MET A 190 -11.26 2.50 10.14
CA MET A 190 -12.64 2.18 10.51
C MET A 190 -13.19 0.98 9.72
N TYR A 191 -12.51 0.57 8.62
CA TYR A 191 -12.92 -0.60 7.85
C TYR A 191 -12.39 -1.89 8.43
N ASP A 192 -13.30 -2.81 8.71
CA ASP A 192 -12.93 -4.13 9.22
C ASP A 192 -12.05 -4.90 8.21
N GLY A 193 -12.32 -4.77 6.91
CA GLY A 193 -11.50 -5.38 5.86
C GLY A 193 -10.05 -4.91 5.88
N VAL A 194 -9.81 -3.59 5.95
CA VAL A 194 -8.45 -3.04 6.00
C VAL A 194 -7.76 -3.41 7.31
N ARG A 195 -8.45 -3.29 8.45
CA ARG A 195 -7.91 -3.70 9.75
C ARG A 195 -7.54 -5.18 9.77
N THR A 196 -8.40 -6.02 9.21
CA THR A 196 -8.15 -7.46 9.14
C THR A 196 -6.97 -7.78 8.26
N LEU A 197 -6.86 -7.14 7.08
CA LEU A 197 -5.70 -7.29 6.20
C LEU A 197 -4.40 -6.88 6.89
N LEU A 198 -4.41 -5.75 7.58
CA LEU A 198 -3.24 -5.23 8.29
C LEU A 198 -2.83 -6.16 9.45
N ALA A 199 -3.80 -6.61 10.27
CA ALA A 199 -3.54 -7.51 11.39
C ALA A 199 -3.03 -8.87 10.92
N ARG A 200 -3.67 -9.47 9.91
CA ARG A 200 -3.24 -10.74 9.31
C ARG A 200 -1.92 -10.64 8.57
N GLY A 201 -1.70 -9.52 7.88
CA GLY A 201 -0.43 -9.23 7.23
C GLY A 201 0.72 -9.15 8.22
N ALA A 202 0.50 -8.52 9.36
CA ALA A 202 1.48 -8.45 10.44
C ALA A 202 1.75 -9.83 11.06
N GLU A 203 0.71 -10.60 11.35
CA GLU A 203 0.86 -11.97 11.86
C GLU A 203 1.60 -12.86 10.86
N TRP A 204 1.24 -12.80 9.58
CA TRP A 204 1.91 -13.56 8.54
C TRP A 204 3.39 -13.16 8.38
N ALA A 205 3.67 -11.87 8.38
CA ALA A 205 5.05 -11.38 8.29
C ALA A 205 5.88 -11.87 9.48
N ALA A 206 5.33 -11.85 10.68
CA ALA A 206 5.99 -12.32 11.91
C ALA A 206 6.22 -13.84 11.90
N THR A 207 5.20 -14.62 11.57
CA THR A 207 5.15 -16.06 11.88
C THR A 207 5.11 -16.97 10.65
N GLY A 208 4.77 -16.46 9.48
CA GLY A 208 4.45 -17.23 8.27
C GLY A 208 3.07 -17.91 8.31
N LYS A 209 2.27 -17.63 9.34
CA LYS A 209 0.92 -18.20 9.54
C LYS A 209 -0.10 -17.10 9.76
N VAL A 210 -1.38 -17.43 9.62
CA VAL A 210 -2.50 -16.56 9.96
C VAL A 210 -3.49 -17.35 10.80
N THR A 211 -3.70 -16.92 12.04
CA THR A 211 -4.68 -17.47 12.99
C THR A 211 -5.80 -16.46 13.29
N ILE A 212 -5.55 -15.19 13.05
CA ILE A 212 -6.53 -14.12 13.22
C ILE A 212 -7.74 -14.40 12.31
N PRO A 213 -8.96 -14.48 12.86
CA PRO A 213 -10.16 -14.73 12.08
C PRO A 213 -10.45 -13.56 11.12
N ALA A 214 -11.26 -13.83 10.10
CA ALA A 214 -11.80 -12.78 9.26
C ALA A 214 -12.85 -11.99 10.05
N PHE A 215 -12.55 -10.74 10.37
CA PHE A 215 -13.51 -9.83 10.97
C PHE A 215 -14.15 -9.01 9.86
N GLU A 216 -15.40 -9.33 9.55
CA GLU A 216 -16.19 -8.56 8.61
C GLU A 216 -17.59 -8.46 9.17
N LYS A 217 -18.00 -7.28 9.58
CA LYS A 217 -19.40 -7.02 9.88
C LYS A 217 -20.13 -6.75 8.57
N ALA A 218 -21.28 -7.38 8.39
CA ALA A 218 -22.12 -7.17 7.21
C ALA A 218 -22.57 -5.70 7.05
N ALA A 219 -22.58 -4.94 8.15
CA ALA A 219 -22.97 -3.53 8.19
C ALA A 219 -21.89 -2.54 7.69
N ASP A 220 -20.62 -2.99 7.57
CA ASP A 220 -19.52 -2.11 7.16
C ASP A 220 -19.44 -1.92 5.63
N PHE A 221 -20.40 -2.47 4.92
CA PHE A 221 -20.52 -2.28 3.47
C PHE A 221 -21.89 -1.70 3.16
N PRO A 222 -21.99 -0.45 2.74
CA PRO A 222 -23.14 -0.05 1.97
C PRO A 222 -23.12 -0.90 0.68
N ILE A 223 -23.75 -2.06 0.75
CA ILE A 223 -24.20 -2.79 -0.43
C ILE A 223 -25.20 -1.86 -1.07
N GLU A 224 -25.00 -1.56 -2.33
CA GLU A 224 -25.91 -0.76 -3.14
C GLU A 224 -25.76 0.76 -3.03
N THR A 225 -24.73 1.27 -3.65
CA THR A 225 -25.01 2.36 -4.59
C THR A 225 -24.52 1.86 -5.94
N GLY A 226 -25.46 1.54 -6.82
CA GLY A 226 -25.15 1.29 -8.22
C GLY A 226 -24.36 2.48 -8.77
N ARG A 227 -23.09 2.28 -9.01
CA ARG A 227 -22.25 3.07 -9.87
C ARG A 227 -21.38 2.12 -10.67
#